data_e298dd925c71fcda625d9269039a4434
#
_entry.id   e298dd925c71fcda625d9269039a4434
#
_cell.length_a   1.000
_cell.length_b   1.000
_cell.length_c   1.000
_cell.angle_alpha   90.00
_cell.angle_beta   90.00
_cell.angle_gamma   90.00
#
_symmetry.space_group_name_H-M   'P 1'
#
loop_
_entity.id
_entity.type
_entity.pdbx_description
1 polymer ?
#
loop_
_entity_poly.entity_id
_entity_poly.type
_entity_poly.pdbx_seq_one_letter_code
_entity_poly.pdbx_strand_id
1 'polypeptide(L)'
;QIIERPQLRSDYGYEYYKSRQYGLNWDFKRIKPTVDQNINPLGLDINIKAVSEQNDFIDELDLSDAGTLTSKFNKHNLIRLRLDTRYSLAIPKTKGWTSYFGAQIGQISNKKADEFFHFFGGGQVGLKGYPYYSLQGTDILIFDIGMRLPIFKEKSYNIGPVTIKNMSLAYEGQIGDAWDRAKKYEPKISTGVQLRMSGYSFYNYPIAIGLEFHKPVSY
;
A
#
# COMPACT_ATOMS: atom_id res chain seq x y z
N GLN A 1 21.23 -52.12 -23.23
CA GLN A 1 19.88 -51.76 -22.74
C GLN A 1 20.05 -50.72 -21.65
N ILE A 2 19.71 -49.45 -21.95
CA ILE A 2 19.64 -48.39 -20.98
C ILE A 2 18.27 -48.53 -20.30
N ILE A 3 18.26 -48.95 -19.05
CA ILE A 3 17.04 -48.99 -18.24
C ILE A 3 16.82 -47.56 -17.78
N GLU A 4 15.97 -46.79 -18.47
CA GLU A 4 15.43 -45.56 -17.98
C GLU A 4 14.58 -45.82 -16.71
N ARG A 5 15.08 -45.42 -15.56
CA ARG A 5 14.26 -45.40 -14.35
C ARG A 5 13.25 -44.28 -14.53
N PRO A 6 11.94 -44.50 -14.42
CA PRO A 6 11.00 -43.42 -14.37
C PRO A 6 11.35 -42.57 -13.14
N GLN A 7 11.72 -41.31 -13.37
CA GLN A 7 11.83 -40.33 -12.29
C GLN A 7 10.43 -40.13 -11.73
N LEU A 8 10.15 -40.76 -10.59
CA LEU A 8 9.00 -40.41 -9.76
C LEU A 8 9.20 -38.95 -9.33
N ARG A 9 8.66 -38.02 -10.11
CA ARG A 9 8.40 -36.67 -9.68
C ARG A 9 7.28 -36.74 -8.67
N SER A 10 7.62 -36.97 -7.39
CA SER A 10 6.69 -36.73 -6.32
C SER A 10 6.64 -35.20 -6.11
N ASP A 11 5.64 -34.56 -6.66
CA ASP A 11 5.32 -33.18 -6.30
C ASP A 11 4.80 -33.21 -4.86
N TYR A 12 5.68 -32.96 -3.89
CA TYR A 12 5.31 -32.76 -2.50
C TYR A 12 4.73 -31.36 -2.35
N GLY A 13 3.45 -31.19 -2.65
CA GLY A 13 2.70 -30.02 -2.26
C GLY A 13 2.17 -30.24 -0.82
N TYR A 14 2.56 -29.41 0.13
CA TYR A 14 1.86 -29.37 1.41
C TYR A 14 1.16 -28.02 1.58
N GLU A 15 -0.04 -28.09 2.16
CA GLU A 15 -0.83 -26.91 2.44
C GLU A 15 -0.31 -26.30 3.76
N TYR A 16 0.23 -25.08 3.72
CA TYR A 16 0.68 -24.38 4.90
C TYR A 16 -0.30 -23.32 5.40
N TYR A 17 -1.26 -22.94 4.56
CA TYR A 17 -2.22 -21.91 4.86
C TYR A 17 -3.54 -22.14 4.11
N LYS A 18 -4.65 -22.07 4.85
CA LYS A 18 -6.01 -22.07 4.30
C LYS A 18 -6.77 -20.89 4.86
N SER A 19 -7.45 -20.14 4.02
CA SER A 19 -8.25 -19.00 4.45
C SER A 19 -9.62 -18.96 3.77
N ARG A 20 -10.62 -18.59 4.58
CA ARG A 20 -11.92 -18.16 4.09
C ARG A 20 -12.11 -16.70 4.48
N GLN A 21 -12.37 -15.86 3.48
CA GLN A 21 -12.49 -14.42 3.68
C GLN A 21 -13.85 -13.92 3.19
N TYR A 22 -14.50 -13.10 4.01
CA TYR A 22 -15.69 -12.37 3.66
C TYR A 22 -15.38 -10.89 3.80
N GLY A 23 -15.45 -10.15 2.69
CA GLY A 23 -15.02 -8.76 2.65
C GLY A 23 -16.12 -7.83 2.17
N LEU A 24 -16.18 -6.64 2.79
CA LEU A 24 -16.90 -5.48 2.33
C LEU A 24 -15.89 -4.41 1.97
N ASN A 25 -16.00 -3.87 0.75
CA ASN A 25 -15.23 -2.72 0.31
C ASN A 25 -16.18 -1.61 -0.12
N TRP A 26 -15.97 -0.41 0.44
CA TRP A 26 -16.74 0.77 0.08
C TRP A 26 -15.79 1.88 -0.37
N ASP A 27 -15.99 2.32 -1.62
CA ASP A 27 -15.22 3.37 -2.27
C ASP A 27 -16.09 4.58 -2.51
N PHE A 28 -15.65 5.73 -2.02
CA PHE A 28 -16.26 7.01 -2.29
C PHE A 28 -15.25 7.97 -2.91
N LYS A 29 -15.51 8.37 -4.17
CA LYS A 29 -14.64 9.28 -4.91
C LYS A 29 -15.43 10.48 -5.42
N ARG A 30 -15.08 11.66 -4.94
CA ARG A 30 -15.60 12.94 -5.43
C ARG A 30 -14.42 13.80 -5.88
N ILE A 31 -13.92 13.50 -7.07
CA ILE A 31 -12.79 14.21 -7.68
C ILE A 31 -13.31 15.21 -8.71
N LYS A 32 -12.85 16.46 -8.59
CA LYS A 32 -13.16 17.52 -9.55
C LYS A 32 -12.41 17.23 -10.85
N PRO A 33 -13.09 17.17 -12.01
CA PRO A 33 -12.42 17.00 -13.29
C PRO A 33 -11.54 18.22 -13.60
N THR A 34 -10.25 17.97 -13.77
CA THR A 34 -9.25 18.97 -14.16
C THR A 34 -8.30 18.35 -15.18
N VAL A 35 -7.65 19.16 -15.99
CA VAL A 35 -6.73 18.71 -17.04
C VAL A 35 -5.53 17.93 -16.50
N ASP A 36 -5.19 18.13 -15.25
CA ASP A 36 -4.07 17.50 -14.53
C ASP A 36 -4.53 16.53 -13.42
N GLN A 37 -5.81 16.12 -13.40
CA GLN A 37 -6.37 15.27 -12.33
C GLN A 37 -5.59 13.97 -12.09
N ASN A 38 -4.94 13.43 -13.12
CA ASN A 38 -4.16 12.18 -13.00
C ASN A 38 -2.89 12.33 -12.14
N ILE A 39 -2.36 13.55 -12.04
CA ILE A 39 -1.15 13.84 -11.26
C ILE A 39 -1.42 14.78 -10.09
N ASN A 40 -2.54 15.50 -10.13
CA ASN A 40 -2.94 16.51 -9.16
C ASN A 40 -4.47 16.48 -8.92
N PRO A 41 -5.01 15.38 -8.36
CA PRO A 41 -6.44 15.26 -8.10
C PRO A 41 -6.90 16.31 -7.08
N LEU A 42 -8.09 16.88 -7.29
CA LEU A 42 -8.77 17.79 -6.35
C LEU A 42 -10.07 17.14 -5.88
N GLY A 43 -10.28 17.07 -4.57
CA GLY A 43 -11.50 16.51 -3.99
C GLY A 43 -11.21 15.48 -2.90
N LEU A 44 -12.17 14.58 -2.71
CA LEU A 44 -12.16 13.59 -1.64
C LEU A 44 -12.16 12.17 -2.21
N ASP A 45 -11.28 11.34 -1.68
CA ASP A 45 -11.20 9.90 -1.94
C ASP A 45 -11.21 9.18 -0.60
N ILE A 46 -12.16 8.27 -0.40
CA ILE A 46 -12.29 7.44 0.81
C ILE A 46 -12.47 5.99 0.39
N ASN A 47 -11.66 5.12 0.95
CA ASN A 47 -11.82 3.67 0.85
C ASN A 47 -11.95 3.07 2.24
N ILE A 48 -13.02 2.31 2.48
CA ILE A 48 -13.24 1.56 3.72
C ILE A 48 -13.29 0.09 3.36
N LYS A 49 -12.45 -0.70 4.00
CA LYS A 49 -12.38 -2.15 3.81
C LYS A 49 -12.55 -2.86 5.14
N ALA A 50 -13.54 -3.76 5.20
CA ALA A 50 -13.77 -4.66 6.33
C ALA A 50 -13.69 -6.10 5.83
N VAL A 51 -12.83 -6.93 6.43
CA VAL A 51 -12.65 -8.33 6.04
C VAL A 51 -12.71 -9.20 7.29
N SER A 52 -13.60 -10.19 7.28
CA SER A 52 -13.61 -11.26 8.27
C SER A 52 -12.85 -12.44 7.69
N GLU A 53 -11.83 -12.89 8.39
CA GLU A 53 -10.91 -13.93 7.97
C GLU A 53 -10.97 -15.10 8.94
N GLN A 54 -11.16 -16.30 8.40
CA GLN A 54 -11.03 -17.58 9.11
C GLN A 54 -9.82 -18.30 8.54
N ASN A 55 -8.75 -18.29 9.28
CA ASN A 55 -7.45 -18.77 8.82
C ASN A 55 -7.03 -20.03 9.59
N ASP A 56 -6.64 -21.06 8.86
CA ASP A 56 -5.95 -22.25 9.37
C ASP A 56 -4.49 -22.12 8.93
N PHE A 57 -3.58 -21.87 9.86
CA PHE A 57 -2.15 -21.67 9.60
C PHE A 57 -1.36 -22.82 10.22
N ILE A 58 -0.35 -23.32 9.52
CA ILE A 58 0.48 -24.41 10.01
C ILE A 58 1.30 -23.94 11.21
N ASP A 59 1.19 -24.66 12.31
CA ASP A 59 1.94 -24.39 13.54
C ASP A 59 3.16 -25.31 13.65
N GLU A 60 2.92 -26.62 13.46
CA GLU A 60 3.94 -27.64 13.59
C GLU A 60 3.78 -28.71 12.51
N LEU A 61 4.89 -29.33 12.13
CA LEU A 61 4.92 -30.58 11.41
C LEU A 61 5.14 -31.70 12.42
N ASP A 62 4.14 -32.55 12.58
CA ASP A 62 4.22 -33.69 13.48
C ASP A 62 4.52 -34.98 12.70
N LEU A 63 5.24 -35.92 13.32
CA LEU A 63 5.52 -37.21 12.71
C LEU A 63 4.43 -38.19 13.19
N SER A 64 3.64 -38.71 12.26
CA SER A 64 2.68 -39.77 12.58
C SER A 64 3.40 -41.08 13.01
N ASP A 65 2.71 -41.94 13.73
CA ASP A 65 3.22 -43.27 14.13
C ASP A 65 3.68 -44.11 12.90
N ALA A 66 3.21 -43.78 11.71
CA ALA A 66 3.62 -44.40 10.45
C ALA A 66 4.85 -43.73 9.81
N GLY A 67 5.49 -42.73 10.44
CA GLY A 67 6.66 -42.03 9.94
C GLY A 67 6.35 -41.02 8.83
N THR A 68 5.07 -40.65 8.63
CA THR A 68 4.65 -39.61 7.69
C THR A 68 4.50 -38.27 8.38
N LEU A 69 4.93 -37.18 7.72
CA LEU A 69 4.75 -35.83 8.23
C LEU A 69 3.28 -35.43 8.12
N THR A 70 2.67 -35.06 9.25
CA THR A 70 1.31 -34.52 9.34
C THR A 70 1.36 -33.06 9.75
N SER A 71 0.56 -32.24 9.09
CA SER A 71 0.48 -30.80 9.36
C SER A 71 -0.53 -30.53 10.47
N LYS A 72 -0.10 -29.87 11.54
CA LYS A 72 -0.98 -29.38 12.61
C LYS A 72 -1.32 -27.92 12.35
N PHE A 73 -2.62 -27.61 12.25
CA PHE A 73 -3.10 -26.27 11.96
C PHE A 73 -3.64 -25.58 13.21
N ASN A 74 -3.27 -24.32 13.40
CA ASN A 74 -3.87 -23.42 14.36
C ASN A 74 -4.88 -22.48 13.67
N LYS A 75 -6.00 -22.24 14.35
CA LYS A 75 -7.06 -21.36 13.86
C LYS A 75 -6.81 -19.93 14.29
N HIS A 76 -6.70 -19.04 13.32
CA HIS A 76 -6.56 -17.60 13.51
C HIS A 76 -7.76 -16.87 12.90
N ASN A 77 -8.81 -16.67 13.70
CA ASN A 77 -9.97 -15.89 13.28
C ASN A 77 -9.71 -14.42 13.62
N LEU A 78 -9.89 -13.55 12.63
CA LEU A 78 -9.70 -12.13 12.81
C LEU A 78 -10.65 -11.31 11.92
N ILE A 79 -10.92 -10.08 12.36
CA ILE A 79 -11.57 -9.06 11.55
C ILE A 79 -10.53 -7.98 11.30
N ARG A 80 -10.32 -7.67 10.02
CA ARG A 80 -9.42 -6.61 9.55
C ARG A 80 -10.24 -5.44 9.08
N LEU A 81 -10.03 -4.28 9.69
CA LEU A 81 -10.63 -3.02 9.28
C LEU A 81 -9.53 -2.11 8.72
N ARG A 82 -9.81 -1.42 7.61
CA ARG A 82 -8.91 -0.43 7.03
C ARG A 82 -9.70 0.74 6.47
N LEU A 83 -9.23 1.93 6.76
CA LEU A 83 -9.68 3.19 6.20
C LEU A 83 -8.48 3.86 5.54
N ASP A 84 -8.60 4.15 4.26
CA ASP A 84 -7.67 5.00 3.52
C ASP A 84 -8.46 6.22 3.03
N THR A 85 -7.99 7.41 3.33
CA THR A 85 -8.63 8.64 2.89
C THR A 85 -7.62 9.66 2.40
N ARG A 86 -8.01 10.43 1.39
CA ARG A 86 -7.24 11.58 0.88
C ARG A 86 -8.18 12.71 0.52
N TYR A 87 -7.89 13.87 1.06
CA TYR A 87 -8.58 15.10 0.73
C TYR A 87 -7.61 16.11 0.11
N SER A 88 -7.92 16.61 -1.07
CA SER A 88 -7.09 17.55 -1.81
C SER A 88 -7.88 18.80 -2.16
N LEU A 89 -7.31 19.96 -1.90
CA LEU A 89 -7.95 21.27 -2.13
C LEU A 89 -7.01 22.23 -2.85
N ALA A 90 -7.61 23.11 -3.64
CA ALA A 90 -6.88 24.17 -4.30
C ALA A 90 -6.58 25.31 -3.30
N ILE A 91 -5.36 25.83 -3.33
CA ILE A 91 -4.96 26.97 -2.50
C ILE A 91 -5.42 28.24 -3.19
N PRO A 92 -6.31 29.03 -2.57
CA PRO A 92 -6.80 30.28 -3.16
C PRO A 92 -5.68 31.27 -3.50
N LYS A 93 -5.89 32.07 -4.55
CA LYS A 93 -4.96 33.12 -5.01
C LYS A 93 -3.59 32.61 -5.48
N THR A 94 -3.43 31.30 -5.68
CA THR A 94 -2.23 30.72 -6.27
C THR A 94 -2.47 30.28 -7.73
N LYS A 95 -1.40 30.09 -8.49
CA LYS A 95 -1.47 29.62 -9.87
C LYS A 95 -1.70 28.09 -9.94
N GLY A 96 -2.77 27.61 -9.24
CA GLY A 96 -3.16 26.20 -9.27
C GLY A 96 -2.38 25.30 -8.29
N TRP A 97 -1.83 25.87 -7.22
CA TRP A 97 -1.27 25.08 -6.14
C TRP A 97 -2.36 24.31 -5.40
N THR A 98 -2.01 23.13 -4.92
CA THR A 98 -2.93 22.30 -4.16
C THR A 98 -2.27 21.85 -2.87
N SER A 99 -3.08 21.74 -1.83
CA SER A 99 -2.69 21.04 -0.61
C SER A 99 -3.47 19.75 -0.49
N TYR A 100 -2.90 18.72 0.09
CA TYR A 100 -3.57 17.45 0.34
C TYR A 100 -3.25 16.91 1.73
N PHE A 101 -4.23 16.19 2.27
CA PHE A 101 -4.18 15.52 3.55
C PHE A 101 -4.62 14.07 3.32
N GLY A 102 -3.88 13.14 3.87
CA GLY A 102 -4.22 11.72 3.81
C GLY A 102 -4.18 11.09 5.18
N ALA A 103 -4.93 10.02 5.35
CA ALA A 103 -4.86 9.18 6.52
C ALA A 103 -5.05 7.71 6.13
N GLN A 104 -4.25 6.85 6.71
CA GLN A 104 -4.38 5.40 6.67
C GLN A 104 -4.56 4.91 8.09
N ILE A 105 -5.66 4.24 8.35
CA ILE A 105 -6.00 3.70 9.68
C ILE A 105 -6.37 2.24 9.49
N GLY A 106 -5.77 1.37 10.28
CA GLY A 106 -6.09 -0.05 10.23
C GLY A 106 -6.07 -0.70 11.60
N GLN A 107 -6.93 -1.70 11.77
CA GLN A 107 -7.02 -2.46 13.00
C GLN A 107 -7.35 -3.92 12.72
N ILE A 108 -6.67 -4.82 13.45
CA ILE A 108 -6.97 -6.25 13.50
C ILE A 108 -7.57 -6.57 14.87
N SER A 109 -8.73 -7.26 14.88
CA SER A 109 -9.45 -7.58 16.13
C SER A 109 -8.66 -8.51 17.05
N ASN A 110 -7.95 -9.48 16.47
CA ASN A 110 -7.12 -10.41 17.23
C ASN A 110 -5.72 -9.82 17.46
N LYS A 111 -5.49 -9.28 18.66
CA LYS A 111 -4.20 -8.68 19.04
C LYS A 111 -3.08 -9.71 19.33
N LYS A 112 -3.41 -11.01 19.28
CA LYS A 112 -2.46 -12.11 19.37
C LYS A 112 -2.28 -12.81 18.02
N ALA A 113 -2.74 -12.18 16.93
CA ALA A 113 -2.53 -12.71 15.60
C ALA A 113 -1.04 -12.83 15.32
N ASP A 114 -0.67 -13.90 14.61
CA ASP A 114 0.69 -14.11 14.13
C ASP A 114 1.16 -12.92 13.29
N GLU A 115 2.46 -12.63 13.31
CA GLU A 115 3.08 -11.53 12.57
C GLU A 115 2.77 -11.58 11.06
N PHE A 116 2.54 -12.76 10.52
CA PHE A 116 2.10 -12.96 9.14
C PHE A 116 0.84 -12.17 8.78
N PHE A 117 -0.07 -11.98 9.75
CA PHE A 117 -1.34 -11.26 9.55
C PHE A 117 -1.23 -9.76 9.82
N HIS A 118 -0.13 -9.25 10.32
CA HIS A 118 0.03 -7.84 10.69
C HIS A 118 -0.09 -6.90 9.50
N PHE A 119 -0.37 -5.64 9.79
CA PHE A 119 -0.17 -4.55 8.84
C PHE A 119 1.32 -4.21 8.73
N PHE A 120 1.73 -3.88 7.53
CA PHE A 120 3.05 -3.32 7.24
C PHE A 120 2.88 -1.87 6.83
N GLY A 121 3.52 -0.97 7.57
CA GLY A 121 3.35 0.48 7.43
C GLY A 121 4.51 1.19 6.74
N GLY A 122 5.61 0.51 6.45
CA GLY A 122 6.75 1.10 5.74
C GLY A 122 6.62 1.04 4.21
N GLY A 123 7.56 1.65 3.51
CA GLY A 123 7.66 1.60 2.05
C GLY A 123 6.68 2.51 1.30
N GLN A 124 6.56 2.28 0.01
CA GLN A 124 5.82 3.14 -0.90
C GLN A 124 4.31 3.24 -0.60
N VAL A 125 3.73 2.20 -0.03
CA VAL A 125 2.29 2.12 0.29
C VAL A 125 1.94 2.63 1.68
N GLY A 126 2.93 3.00 2.48
CA GLY A 126 2.78 3.47 3.84
C GLY A 126 3.64 4.70 4.14
N LEU A 127 4.39 4.65 5.23
CA LEU A 127 5.35 5.68 5.62
C LEU A 127 6.59 5.57 4.74
N LYS A 128 6.66 6.42 3.73
CA LYS A 128 7.75 6.46 2.75
C LYS A 128 9.07 6.86 3.41
N GLY A 129 10.19 6.36 2.89
CA GLY A 129 11.50 6.57 3.49
C GLY A 129 11.91 5.52 4.51
N TYR A 130 10.98 4.70 4.99
CA TYR A 130 11.25 3.54 5.84
C TYR A 130 11.13 2.24 5.03
N PRO A 131 11.93 1.21 5.32
CA PRO A 131 11.79 -0.09 4.68
C PRO A 131 10.38 -0.70 4.89
N TYR A 132 9.90 -1.50 3.94
CA TYR A 132 8.53 -2.05 3.97
C TYR A 132 8.20 -2.76 5.29
N TYR A 133 9.10 -3.60 5.79
CA TYR A 133 8.89 -4.40 7.01
C TYR A 133 9.30 -3.68 8.30
N SER A 134 9.75 -2.44 8.25
CA SER A 134 10.24 -1.73 9.45
C SER A 134 9.12 -1.29 10.40
N LEU A 135 7.90 -1.16 9.90
CA LEU A 135 6.71 -0.83 10.67
C LEU A 135 5.72 -1.98 10.53
N GLN A 136 5.46 -2.67 11.62
CA GLN A 136 4.62 -3.86 11.65
C GLN A 136 3.78 -3.89 12.92
N GLY A 137 2.50 -4.26 12.79
CA GLY A 137 1.62 -4.39 13.94
C GLY A 137 0.18 -4.75 13.60
N THR A 138 -0.62 -5.00 14.63
CA THR A 138 -2.06 -5.24 14.51
C THR A 138 -2.87 -3.96 14.32
N ASP A 139 -2.27 -2.83 14.61
CA ASP A 139 -2.81 -1.50 14.43
C ASP A 139 -1.86 -0.66 13.59
N ILE A 140 -2.40 0.20 12.73
CA ILE A 140 -1.62 1.11 11.90
C ILE A 140 -2.32 2.47 11.84
N LEU A 141 -1.51 3.53 11.94
CA LEU A 141 -1.96 4.90 11.79
C LEU A 141 -0.88 5.70 11.08
N ILE A 142 -1.20 6.21 9.89
CA ILE A 142 -0.30 7.06 9.12
C ILE A 142 -1.09 8.26 8.63
N PHE A 143 -0.54 9.45 8.84
CA PHE A 143 -1.03 10.70 8.26
C PHE A 143 -0.03 11.24 7.27
N ASP A 144 -0.52 11.79 6.16
CA ASP A 144 0.27 12.51 5.19
C ASP A 144 -0.31 13.91 4.94
N ILE A 145 0.58 14.85 4.80
CA ILE A 145 0.28 16.22 4.40
C ILE A 145 1.24 16.64 3.31
N GLY A 146 0.74 17.30 2.29
CA GLY A 146 1.60 17.77 1.22
C GLY A 146 1.05 18.99 0.50
N MET A 147 1.95 19.61 -0.23
CA MET A 147 1.64 20.74 -1.11
C MET A 147 2.22 20.44 -2.49
N ARG A 148 1.41 20.65 -3.51
CA ARG A 148 1.79 20.40 -4.91
C ARG A 148 1.69 21.67 -5.73
N LEU A 149 2.75 21.93 -6.49
CA LEU A 149 2.90 23.07 -7.36
C LEU A 149 2.90 22.58 -8.81
N PRO A 150 2.03 23.10 -9.68
CA PRO A 150 2.16 22.85 -11.10
C PRO A 150 3.37 23.59 -11.65
N ILE A 151 4.28 22.85 -12.30
CA ILE A 151 5.41 23.45 -13.05
C ILE A 151 4.86 24.01 -14.37
N PHE A 152 4.03 23.20 -15.04
CA PHE A 152 3.24 23.63 -16.20
C PHE A 152 1.99 22.76 -16.36
N LYS A 153 0.99 23.34 -17.01
CA LYS A 153 -0.27 22.69 -17.39
C LYS A 153 -0.58 22.99 -18.84
N GLU A 154 -1.19 22.03 -19.55
CA GLU A 154 -1.66 22.14 -20.93
C GLU A 154 -0.60 22.60 -21.94
N LYS A 155 0.66 22.38 -21.65
CA LYS A 155 1.77 22.54 -22.59
C LYS A 155 2.05 21.20 -23.28
N SER A 156 2.75 21.26 -24.42
CA SER A 156 3.14 20.04 -25.13
C SER A 156 4.65 20.04 -25.34
N TYR A 157 5.31 19.16 -24.61
CA TYR A 157 6.75 18.92 -24.75
C TYR A 157 6.94 17.51 -25.28
N ASN A 158 7.48 17.41 -26.51
CA ASN A 158 7.72 16.13 -27.17
C ASN A 158 9.13 15.62 -26.80
N ILE A 159 9.20 14.43 -26.23
CA ILE A 159 10.43 13.73 -25.90
C ILE A 159 10.37 12.35 -26.55
N GLY A 160 10.91 12.23 -27.76
CA GLY A 160 10.77 11.01 -28.55
C GLY A 160 9.29 10.65 -28.77
N PRO A 161 8.86 9.44 -28.39
CA PRO A 161 7.48 8.98 -28.58
C PRO A 161 6.50 9.48 -27.53
N VAL A 162 6.95 10.32 -26.59
CA VAL A 162 6.14 10.80 -25.45
C VAL A 162 5.90 12.28 -25.55
N THR A 163 4.66 12.70 -25.37
CA THR A 163 4.25 14.11 -25.25
C THR A 163 3.84 14.37 -23.80
N ILE A 164 4.62 15.17 -23.07
CA ILE A 164 4.30 15.58 -21.69
C ILE A 164 3.42 16.84 -21.76
N LYS A 165 2.25 16.79 -21.13
CA LYS A 165 1.28 17.90 -21.10
C LYS A 165 1.21 18.63 -19.77
N ASN A 166 1.38 17.90 -18.67
CA ASN A 166 1.32 18.49 -17.34
C ASN A 166 2.49 17.97 -16.51
N MET A 167 3.01 18.84 -15.67
CA MET A 167 4.11 18.51 -14.73
C MET A 167 3.88 19.22 -13.42
N SER A 168 4.07 18.49 -12.32
CA SER A 168 3.92 19.03 -10.97
C SER A 168 5.02 18.55 -10.05
N LEU A 169 5.42 19.41 -9.14
CA LEU A 169 6.32 19.11 -8.03
C LEU A 169 5.53 19.14 -6.72
N ALA A 170 5.72 18.18 -5.85
CA ALA A 170 5.13 18.20 -4.51
C ALA A 170 6.20 18.04 -3.44
N TYR A 171 5.92 18.63 -2.28
CA TYR A 171 6.60 18.36 -1.03
C TYR A 171 5.60 17.66 -0.09
N GLU A 172 6.03 16.60 0.58
CA GLU A 172 5.21 15.76 1.44
C GLU A 172 5.90 15.50 2.76
N GLY A 173 5.15 15.60 3.84
CA GLY A 173 5.52 15.14 5.17
C GLY A 173 4.56 14.04 5.60
N GLN A 174 5.07 13.02 6.28
CA GLN A 174 4.29 11.91 6.79
C GLN A 174 4.67 11.64 8.24
N ILE A 175 3.68 11.23 9.04
CA ILE A 175 3.87 10.77 10.40
C ILE A 175 3.01 9.55 10.66
N GLY A 176 3.56 8.54 11.31
CA GLY A 176 2.79 7.35 11.63
C GLY A 176 3.61 6.24 12.22
N ASP A 177 2.92 5.16 12.57
CA ASP A 177 3.52 3.91 13.04
C ASP A 177 2.55 2.75 12.81
N ALA A 178 3.08 1.54 12.95
CA ALA A 178 2.31 0.32 13.12
C ALA A 178 2.78 -0.37 14.41
N TRP A 179 1.82 -0.78 15.27
CA TRP A 179 2.11 -1.31 16.61
C TRP A 179 1.18 -2.47 16.95
N ASP A 180 1.53 -3.19 18.02
CA ASP A 180 0.77 -4.28 18.61
C ASP A 180 0.76 -4.16 20.14
N ARG A 181 0.41 -5.26 20.84
CA ARG A 181 0.45 -5.30 22.31
C ARG A 181 1.85 -5.22 22.89
N ALA A 182 2.84 -5.74 22.19
CA ALA A 182 4.24 -5.78 22.66
C ALA A 182 4.95 -4.47 22.40
N LYS A 183 4.64 -3.83 21.26
CA LYS A 183 5.23 -2.57 20.81
C LYS A 183 4.23 -1.43 20.99
N LYS A 184 4.59 -0.40 21.73
CA LYS A 184 3.80 0.83 21.88
C LYS A 184 3.87 1.67 20.60
N TYR A 185 2.86 2.54 20.44
CA TYR A 185 2.86 3.55 19.38
C TYR A 185 4.04 4.51 19.57
N GLU A 186 4.94 4.54 18.61
CA GLU A 186 6.11 5.42 18.55
C GLU A 186 6.14 6.09 17.17
N PRO A 187 5.51 7.26 17.00
CA PRO A 187 5.35 7.87 15.70
C PRO A 187 6.69 8.20 15.05
N LYS A 188 6.85 7.73 13.83
CA LYS A 188 7.99 8.01 12.96
C LYS A 188 7.62 9.06 11.93
N ILE A 189 8.57 9.89 11.57
CA ILE A 189 8.37 11.01 10.65
C ILE A 189 9.23 10.81 9.42
N SER A 190 8.64 11.03 8.25
CA SER A 190 9.37 11.10 7.00
C SER A 190 9.01 12.36 6.22
N THR A 191 9.90 12.77 5.34
CA THR A 191 9.67 13.88 4.42
C THR A 191 10.21 13.56 3.04
N GLY A 192 9.62 14.15 2.00
CA GLY A 192 10.05 13.88 0.65
C GLY A 192 9.52 14.84 -0.39
N VAL A 193 10.01 14.64 -1.59
CA VAL A 193 9.61 15.38 -2.79
C VAL A 193 9.10 14.41 -3.84
N GLN A 194 8.11 14.85 -4.61
CA GLN A 194 7.50 14.07 -5.69
C GLN A 194 7.49 14.91 -6.95
N LEU A 195 7.98 14.36 -8.06
CA LEU A 195 7.83 14.91 -9.39
C LEU A 195 6.85 14.03 -10.15
N ARG A 196 5.77 14.61 -10.66
CA ARG A 196 4.77 13.89 -11.44
C ARG A 196 4.55 14.55 -12.79
N MET A 197 4.44 13.72 -13.82
CA MET A 197 4.21 14.12 -15.19
C MET A 197 3.05 13.32 -15.76
N SER A 198 2.23 13.98 -16.61
CA SER A 198 1.19 13.28 -17.39
C SER A 198 1.16 13.79 -18.83
N GLY A 199 0.73 12.93 -19.72
CA GLY A 199 0.68 13.22 -21.15
C GLY A 199 0.24 12.00 -21.95
N TYR A 200 0.82 11.84 -23.13
CA TYR A 200 0.48 10.76 -24.04
C TYR A 200 1.75 10.11 -24.60
N SER A 201 1.71 8.80 -24.77
CA SER A 201 2.72 8.06 -25.52
C SER A 201 2.07 7.44 -26.75
N PHE A 202 2.84 7.06 -27.75
CA PHE A 202 2.42 6.42 -28.98
C PHE A 202 0.90 6.42 -29.22
N TYR A 203 0.40 6.85 -30.37
CA TYR A 203 -1.02 6.77 -30.72
C TYR A 203 -2.02 7.35 -29.66
N ASN A 204 -1.59 8.34 -28.88
CA ASN A 204 -2.40 8.99 -27.84
C ASN A 204 -2.78 8.14 -26.62
N TYR A 205 -2.02 7.12 -26.27
CA TYR A 205 -2.21 6.43 -25.00
C TYR A 205 -1.87 7.34 -23.81
N PRO A 206 -2.82 7.58 -22.88
CA PRO A 206 -2.56 8.42 -21.72
C PRO A 206 -1.53 7.77 -20.81
N ILE A 207 -0.55 8.56 -20.36
CA ILE A 207 0.48 8.14 -19.43
C ILE A 207 0.57 9.09 -18.25
N ALA A 208 0.93 8.54 -17.08
CA ALA A 208 1.35 9.29 -15.91
C ALA A 208 2.59 8.64 -15.32
N ILE A 209 3.62 9.45 -15.04
CA ILE A 209 4.91 9.01 -14.48
C ILE A 209 5.16 9.81 -13.22
N GLY A 210 5.58 9.13 -12.14
CA GLY A 210 5.96 9.74 -10.87
C GLY A 210 7.35 9.30 -10.44
N LEU A 211 8.15 10.25 -9.95
CA LEU A 211 9.40 10.03 -9.24
C LEU A 211 9.24 10.58 -7.83
N GLU A 212 9.58 9.78 -6.83
CA GLU A 212 9.42 10.14 -5.43
C GLU A 212 10.72 9.85 -4.67
N PHE A 213 11.15 10.81 -3.86
CA PHE A 213 12.33 10.70 -2.99
C PHE A 213 11.92 11.05 -1.57
N HIS A 214 12.02 10.11 -0.66
CA HIS A 214 11.68 10.27 0.75
C HIS A 214 12.83 9.83 1.63
N LYS A 215 12.97 10.51 2.77
CA LYS A 215 13.91 10.12 3.82
C LYS A 215 13.25 10.14 5.19
N PRO A 216 13.66 9.27 6.12
CA PRO A 216 13.25 9.37 7.51
C PRO A 216 13.82 10.64 8.15
N VAL A 217 13.05 11.23 9.06
CA VAL A 217 13.48 12.39 9.88
C VAL A 217 13.80 11.94 11.30
N SER A 218 13.08 10.92 11.79
CA SER A 218 13.35 10.25 13.07
C SER A 218 13.69 8.80 12.85
N TYR A 219 14.65 8.29 13.59
CA TYR A 219 15.03 6.87 13.60
C TYR A 219 14.51 6.19 14.85
#